data_9723b2937841f90d26367c283d14c78d
#
_entry.id   9723b2937841f90d26367c283d14c78d
#
_cell.length_a   1.000
_cell.length_b   1.000
_cell.length_c   1.000
_cell.angle_alpha   90.00
_cell.angle_beta   90.00
_cell.angle_gamma   90.00
#
_symmetry.space_group_name_H-M   'P 1'
#
loop_
_entity.id
_entity.type
_entity.pdbx_description
1 polymer ?
#
loop_
_entity_poly.entity_id
_entity_poly.type
_entity_poly.pdbx_seq_one_letter_code
_entity_poly.pdbx_strand_id
1 'polypeptide(L)'
;MVSASREIAASSDLIFELIADPAQQPRWDGNDNLASAPAGQRIRRVGDVFTMTLTKGSIRENHVVEFEEGRLIAWTPAEPGQAPPGHLWRWELEPAGTSRTRVTHTYDWTRLTDENRLPRARATTADRLRASLDRLAALAEEPSLPG
;
A
#
# COMPACT_ATOMS: atom_id res chain seq x y z
N MET A 1 -4.09 -14.68 -5.84
CA MET A 1 -3.60 -13.87 -4.72
C MET A 1 -2.11 -14.09 -4.54
N VAL A 2 -1.35 -13.03 -4.35
CA VAL A 2 0.08 -13.11 -4.05
C VAL A 2 0.40 -12.32 -2.80
N SER A 3 1.44 -12.72 -2.08
CA SER A 3 1.93 -11.94 -0.94
C SER A 3 3.44 -12.07 -0.82
N ALA A 4 4.04 -11.10 -0.14
CA ALA A 4 5.45 -11.09 0.21
C ALA A 4 5.60 -10.50 1.61
N SER A 5 6.63 -10.91 2.31
CA SER A 5 6.90 -10.42 3.67
C SER A 5 8.36 -10.04 3.81
N ARG A 6 8.62 -9.09 4.71
CA ARG A 6 9.98 -8.68 5.04
C ARG A 6 10.02 -8.12 6.47
N GLU A 7 11.11 -8.37 7.18
CA GLU A 7 11.41 -7.63 8.41
C GLU A 7 12.07 -6.29 8.07
N ILE A 8 11.62 -5.25 8.75
CA ILE A 8 12.14 -3.89 8.58
C ILE A 8 12.64 -3.41 9.94
N ALA A 9 13.86 -2.87 9.98
CA ALA A 9 14.48 -2.37 11.21
C ALA A 9 13.97 -0.96 11.54
N ALA A 10 12.67 -0.87 11.84
CA ALA A 10 12.00 0.36 12.24
C ALA A 10 10.74 0.01 13.04
N SER A 11 10.22 0.98 13.78
CA SER A 11 8.99 0.78 14.56
C SER A 11 7.78 0.67 13.63
N SER A 12 6.76 -0.06 14.07
CA SER A 12 5.51 -0.17 13.31
C SER A 12 4.83 1.18 13.11
N ASP A 13 4.92 2.09 14.06
CA ASP A 13 4.31 3.42 13.93
C ASP A 13 4.91 4.20 12.77
N LEU A 14 6.24 4.20 12.65
CA LEU A 14 6.92 4.88 11.56
C LEU A 14 6.56 4.29 10.19
N ILE A 15 6.59 2.95 10.11
CA ILE A 15 6.27 2.23 8.87
C ILE A 15 4.81 2.48 8.49
N PHE A 16 3.90 2.41 9.46
CA PHE A 16 2.48 2.59 9.20
C PHE A 16 2.17 3.98 8.66
N GLU A 17 2.83 5.03 9.17
CA GLU A 17 2.67 6.39 8.64
C GLU A 17 3.03 6.47 7.15
N LEU A 18 4.10 5.81 6.73
CA LEU A 18 4.51 5.81 5.33
C LEU A 18 3.47 5.13 4.42
N ILE A 19 2.73 4.16 4.95
CA ILE A 19 1.69 3.44 4.20
C ILE A 19 0.36 4.20 4.24
N ALA A 20 -0.05 4.64 5.44
CA ALA A 20 -1.37 5.22 5.66
C ALA A 20 -1.51 6.67 5.20
N ASP A 21 -0.41 7.35 4.91
CA ASP A 21 -0.42 8.68 4.31
C ASP A 21 -0.22 8.56 2.80
N PRO A 22 -1.28 8.74 1.99
CA PRO A 22 -1.19 8.56 0.54
C PRO A 22 -0.11 9.41 -0.13
N ALA A 23 0.18 10.60 0.41
CA ALA A 23 1.23 11.47 -0.13
C ALA A 23 2.62 10.83 -0.07
N GLN A 24 2.83 9.86 0.83
CA GLN A 24 4.09 9.13 0.97
C GLN A 24 4.20 7.91 0.05
N GLN A 25 3.08 7.40 -0.45
CA GLN A 25 3.06 6.14 -1.20
C GLN A 25 3.94 6.14 -2.46
N PRO A 26 4.01 7.21 -3.25
CA PRO A 26 4.91 7.23 -4.41
C PRO A 26 6.38 7.03 -4.06
N ARG A 27 6.79 7.34 -2.84
CA ARG A 27 8.18 7.20 -2.40
C ARG A 27 8.62 5.75 -2.26
N TRP A 28 7.69 4.83 -1.95
CA TRP A 28 8.00 3.42 -1.76
C TRP A 28 7.38 2.49 -2.81
N ASP A 29 6.56 3.00 -3.71
CA ASP A 29 5.98 2.16 -4.76
C ASP A 29 7.08 1.60 -5.67
N GLY A 30 7.33 0.32 -5.57
CA GLY A 30 8.37 -0.37 -6.31
C GLY A 30 8.01 -0.64 -7.77
N ASN A 31 6.78 -0.34 -8.18
CA ASN A 31 6.30 -0.62 -9.53
C ASN A 31 6.23 0.64 -10.41
N ASP A 32 6.63 1.78 -9.87
CA ASP A 32 6.61 3.07 -10.57
C ASP A 32 5.24 3.41 -11.16
N ASN A 33 4.18 3.01 -10.47
CA ASN A 33 2.80 3.17 -10.90
C ASN A 33 2.11 4.35 -10.23
N LEU A 34 2.59 4.81 -9.08
CA LEU A 34 2.02 5.90 -8.31
C LEU A 34 2.83 7.17 -8.51
N ALA A 35 2.18 8.24 -8.96
CA ALA A 35 2.86 9.50 -9.24
C ALA A 35 2.74 10.50 -8.08
N SER A 36 1.50 10.78 -7.64
CA SER A 36 1.29 11.79 -6.60
C SER A 36 -0.09 11.64 -5.96
N ALA A 37 -0.20 12.12 -4.73
CA ALA A 37 -1.48 12.27 -4.04
C ALA A 37 -1.48 13.59 -3.27
N PRO A 38 -2.64 14.26 -3.17
CA PRO A 38 -2.74 15.48 -2.36
C PRO A 38 -2.38 15.21 -0.90
N ALA A 39 -1.79 16.19 -0.25
CA ALA A 39 -1.55 16.12 1.19
C ALA A 39 -2.88 16.16 1.95
N GLY A 40 -2.87 15.64 3.19
CA GLY A 40 -4.04 15.72 4.07
C GLY A 40 -5.04 14.58 3.95
N GLN A 41 -4.69 13.50 3.25
CA GLN A 41 -5.56 12.32 3.09
C GLN A 41 -5.17 11.16 4.02
N ARG A 42 -4.44 11.41 5.13
CA ARG A 42 -4.04 10.34 6.05
C ARG A 42 -5.25 9.48 6.42
N ILE A 43 -5.15 8.16 6.18
CA ILE A 43 -6.22 7.21 6.42
C ILE A 43 -6.37 6.97 7.92
N ARG A 44 -7.61 6.95 8.41
CA ARG A 44 -7.91 6.84 9.85
C ARG A 44 -8.93 5.77 10.19
N ARG A 45 -9.70 5.28 9.21
CA ARG A 45 -10.79 4.32 9.46
C ARG A 45 -11.25 3.64 8.19
N VAL A 46 -11.97 2.53 8.36
CA VAL A 46 -12.73 1.90 7.28
C VAL A 46 -13.76 2.89 6.74
N GLY A 47 -13.91 2.93 5.43
CA GLY A 47 -14.81 3.85 4.75
C GLY A 47 -14.13 5.11 4.24
N ASP A 48 -12.91 5.41 4.69
CA ASP A 48 -12.13 6.50 4.11
C ASP A 48 -11.87 6.20 2.63
N VAL A 49 -11.88 7.26 1.82
CA VAL A 49 -11.53 7.18 0.40
C VAL A 49 -10.41 8.16 0.14
N PHE A 50 -9.33 7.70 -0.47
CA PHE A 50 -8.24 8.58 -0.85
C PHE A 50 -7.99 8.51 -2.35
N THR A 51 -7.55 9.63 -2.93
CA THR A 51 -7.24 9.70 -4.35
C THR A 51 -5.74 9.57 -4.59
N MET A 52 -5.40 8.96 -5.71
CA MET A 52 -4.01 8.78 -6.15
C MET A 52 -3.95 9.00 -7.65
N THR A 53 -3.00 9.82 -8.09
CA THR A 53 -2.72 9.98 -9.52
C THR A 53 -1.65 8.96 -9.91
N LEU A 54 -1.95 8.17 -10.92
CA LEU A 54 -1.01 7.17 -11.45
C LEU A 54 0.00 7.82 -12.40
N THR A 55 1.13 7.16 -12.62
CA THR A 55 2.17 7.67 -13.54
C THR A 55 1.66 7.89 -14.95
N LYS A 56 0.68 7.12 -15.39
CA LYS A 56 0.02 7.29 -16.69
C LYS A 56 -1.00 8.43 -16.73
N GLY A 57 -1.21 9.14 -15.61
CA GLY A 57 -2.11 10.30 -15.52
C GLY A 57 -3.52 9.99 -15.05
N SER A 58 -3.91 8.72 -14.97
CA SER A 58 -5.23 8.33 -14.47
C SER A 58 -5.33 8.54 -12.96
N ILE A 59 -6.54 8.85 -12.50
CA ILE A 59 -6.81 8.97 -11.06
C ILE A 59 -7.49 7.70 -10.57
N ARG A 60 -7.16 7.27 -9.35
CA ARG A 60 -7.86 6.19 -8.64
C ARG A 60 -8.45 6.70 -7.35
N GLU A 61 -9.67 6.25 -7.05
CA GLU A 61 -10.29 6.42 -5.74
C GLU A 61 -10.14 5.09 -4.99
N ASN A 62 -9.43 5.12 -3.89
CA ASN A 62 -9.10 3.91 -3.12
C ASN A 62 -9.99 3.86 -1.88
N HIS A 63 -10.82 2.83 -1.80
CA HIS A 63 -11.78 2.65 -0.71
C HIS A 63 -11.17 1.77 0.37
N VAL A 64 -11.02 2.31 1.57
CA VAL A 64 -10.44 1.58 2.70
C VAL A 64 -11.48 0.61 3.27
N VAL A 65 -11.17 -0.67 3.23
CA VAL A 65 -12.08 -1.75 3.66
C VAL A 65 -11.62 -2.47 4.93
N GLU A 66 -10.33 -2.35 5.28
CA GLU A 66 -9.80 -2.87 6.55
C GLU A 66 -8.89 -1.80 7.14
N PHE A 67 -8.97 -1.62 8.45
CA PHE A 67 -8.12 -0.65 9.14
C PHE A 67 -8.01 -0.97 10.64
N GLU A 68 -6.77 -1.05 11.10
CA GLU A 68 -6.42 -1.09 12.51
C GLU A 68 -5.13 -0.31 12.67
N GLU A 69 -5.18 0.80 13.41
CA GLU A 69 -4.05 1.73 13.51
C GLU A 69 -2.75 1.02 13.89
N GLY A 70 -1.71 1.23 13.09
CA GLY A 70 -0.38 0.66 13.32
C GLY A 70 -0.22 -0.79 12.92
N ARG A 71 -1.26 -1.50 12.48
CA ARG A 71 -1.21 -2.95 12.26
C ARG A 71 -1.77 -3.43 10.94
N LEU A 72 -2.87 -2.83 10.47
CA LEU A 72 -3.60 -3.37 9.34
C LEU A 72 -4.21 -2.23 8.52
N ILE A 73 -4.07 -2.30 7.21
CA ILE A 73 -4.74 -1.41 6.29
C ILE A 73 -4.91 -2.11 4.95
N ALA A 74 -6.10 -2.02 4.39
CA ALA A 74 -6.39 -2.56 3.06
C ALA A 74 -7.36 -1.66 2.33
N TRP A 75 -7.17 -1.55 1.02
CA TRP A 75 -8.04 -0.76 0.18
C TRP A 75 -8.31 -1.42 -1.16
N THR A 76 -9.44 -1.05 -1.74
CA THR A 76 -9.87 -1.49 -3.07
C THR A 76 -9.86 -0.31 -4.02
N PRO A 77 -9.01 -0.31 -5.06
CA PRO A 77 -8.97 0.77 -6.04
C PRO A 77 -10.20 0.78 -6.95
N ALA A 78 -10.63 1.98 -7.32
CA ALA A 78 -11.74 2.18 -8.26
C ALA A 78 -11.44 3.37 -9.17
N GLU A 79 -12.06 3.39 -10.35
CA GLU A 79 -12.09 4.59 -11.17
C GLU A 79 -13.02 5.64 -10.53
N PRO A 80 -12.75 6.94 -10.69
CA PRO A 80 -13.55 7.97 -10.07
C PRO A 80 -15.06 7.80 -10.37
N GLY A 81 -15.87 7.82 -9.31
CA GLY A 81 -17.32 7.66 -9.41
C GLY A 81 -17.81 6.25 -9.69
N GLN A 82 -16.91 5.27 -9.78
CA GLN A 82 -17.27 3.89 -10.05
C GLN A 82 -17.11 3.02 -8.79
N ALA A 83 -17.82 1.91 -8.75
CA ALA A 83 -17.62 0.90 -7.70
C ALA A 83 -16.28 0.18 -7.91
N PRO A 84 -15.59 -0.22 -6.82
CA PRO A 84 -14.38 -1.01 -6.96
C PRO A 84 -14.63 -2.32 -7.68
N PRO A 85 -13.80 -2.70 -8.68
CA PRO A 85 -14.00 -3.94 -9.41
C PRO A 85 -13.66 -5.20 -8.60
N GLY A 86 -13.00 -5.08 -7.44
CA GLY A 86 -12.83 -6.18 -6.51
C GLY A 86 -11.41 -6.58 -6.15
N HIS A 87 -10.39 -5.99 -6.78
CA HIS A 87 -9.02 -6.26 -6.34
C HIS A 87 -8.68 -5.43 -5.10
N LEU A 88 -7.77 -5.98 -4.28
CA LEU A 88 -7.47 -5.43 -2.96
C LEU A 88 -5.97 -5.43 -2.70
N TRP A 89 -5.48 -4.35 -2.10
CA TRP A 89 -4.13 -4.22 -1.59
C TRP A 89 -4.19 -4.21 -0.06
N ARG A 90 -3.42 -5.10 0.59
CA ARG A 90 -3.40 -5.21 2.06
C ARG A 90 -1.97 -5.09 2.59
N TRP A 91 -1.84 -4.39 3.70
CA TRP A 91 -0.60 -4.28 4.48
C TRP A 91 -0.87 -4.71 5.90
N GLU A 92 -0.05 -5.62 6.40
CA GLU A 92 -0.13 -6.13 7.77
C GLU A 92 1.22 -5.97 8.45
N LEU A 93 1.21 -5.41 9.66
CA LEU A 93 2.42 -5.14 10.44
C LEU A 93 2.35 -5.90 11.76
N GLU A 94 3.45 -6.62 12.08
CA GLU A 94 3.59 -7.33 13.35
C GLU A 94 4.93 -6.95 13.99
N PRO A 95 4.95 -6.60 15.29
CA PRO A 95 6.21 -6.38 15.99
C PRO A 95 7.08 -7.64 15.91
N ALA A 96 8.36 -7.48 15.56
CA ALA A 96 9.32 -8.58 15.43
C ALA A 96 10.53 -8.39 16.35
N GLY A 97 10.33 -7.67 17.45
CA GLY A 97 11.36 -7.29 18.40
C GLY A 97 11.40 -5.79 18.61
N THR A 98 12.33 -5.32 19.43
CA THR A 98 12.50 -3.89 19.69
C THR A 98 12.91 -3.18 18.38
N SER A 99 12.14 -2.19 17.96
CA SER A 99 12.41 -1.41 16.76
C SER A 99 12.54 -2.25 15.49
N ARG A 100 11.83 -3.38 15.43
CA ARG A 100 11.73 -4.20 14.22
C ARG A 100 10.28 -4.58 13.99
N THR A 101 9.89 -4.64 12.72
CA THR A 101 8.53 -4.95 12.33
C THR A 101 8.56 -5.92 11.15
N ARG A 102 7.73 -6.98 11.23
CA ARG A 102 7.47 -7.84 10.08
C ARG A 102 6.33 -7.24 9.29
N VAL A 103 6.56 -6.93 8.03
CA VAL A 103 5.56 -6.35 7.14
C VAL A 103 5.18 -7.38 6.07
N THR A 104 3.89 -7.63 5.95
CA THR A 104 3.33 -8.51 4.91
C THR A 104 2.48 -7.66 3.98
N HIS A 105 2.76 -7.75 2.68
CA HIS A 105 2.00 -7.06 1.64
C HIS A 105 1.31 -8.09 0.77
N THR A 106 0.01 -7.93 0.57
CA THR A 106 -0.83 -8.88 -0.19
C THR A 106 -1.59 -8.15 -1.28
N TYR A 107 -1.62 -8.74 -2.46
CA TYR A 107 -2.49 -8.34 -3.55
C TYR A 107 -3.48 -9.46 -3.83
N ASP A 108 -4.76 -9.17 -3.65
CA ASP A 108 -5.84 -10.15 -3.79
C ASP A 108 -6.77 -9.73 -4.92
N TRP A 109 -6.82 -10.54 -5.98
CA TRP A 109 -7.72 -10.32 -7.11
C TRP A 109 -8.83 -11.37 -7.18
N THR A 110 -8.99 -12.20 -6.14
CA THR A 110 -9.96 -13.32 -6.18
C THR A 110 -11.41 -12.85 -6.29
N ARG A 111 -11.70 -11.61 -5.94
CA ARG A 111 -13.03 -10.99 -6.06
C ARG A 111 -13.14 -10.04 -7.24
N LEU A 112 -12.16 -10.03 -8.13
CA LEU A 112 -12.17 -9.15 -9.30
C LEU A 112 -13.25 -9.63 -10.27
N THR A 113 -14.20 -8.74 -10.60
CA THR A 113 -15.35 -9.07 -11.46
C THR A 113 -15.14 -8.69 -12.92
N ASP A 114 -14.17 -7.83 -13.21
CA ASP A 114 -13.87 -7.40 -14.57
C ASP A 114 -12.87 -8.36 -15.22
N GLU A 115 -13.34 -9.20 -16.12
CA GLU A 115 -12.52 -10.19 -16.82
C GLU A 115 -11.39 -9.55 -17.63
N ASN A 116 -11.57 -8.33 -18.11
CA ASN A 116 -10.54 -7.62 -18.85
C ASN A 116 -9.34 -7.25 -18.00
N ARG A 117 -9.51 -7.19 -16.67
CA ARG A 117 -8.45 -6.86 -15.72
C ARG A 117 -7.71 -8.10 -15.19
N LEU A 118 -8.28 -9.29 -15.34
CA LEU A 118 -7.69 -10.52 -14.81
C LEU A 118 -6.29 -10.84 -15.34
N PRO A 119 -5.99 -10.71 -16.65
CA PRO A 119 -4.63 -10.98 -17.11
C PRO A 119 -3.58 -10.08 -16.46
N ARG A 120 -3.89 -8.81 -16.28
CA ARG A 120 -2.99 -7.85 -15.63
C ARG A 120 -2.85 -8.15 -14.14
N ALA A 121 -3.93 -8.52 -13.47
CA ALA A 121 -3.90 -8.88 -12.06
C ALA A 121 -3.04 -10.13 -11.85
N ARG A 122 -3.21 -11.16 -12.68
CA ARG A 122 -2.43 -12.38 -12.62
C ARG A 122 -0.95 -12.18 -12.95
N ALA A 123 -0.63 -11.13 -13.70
CA ALA A 123 0.75 -10.77 -14.03
C ALA A 123 1.48 -10.11 -12.85
N THR A 124 0.75 -9.68 -11.81
CA THR A 124 1.35 -9.11 -10.59
C THR A 124 1.95 -10.24 -9.78
N THR A 125 3.27 -10.22 -9.60
CA THR A 125 4.02 -11.27 -8.93
C THR A 125 4.44 -10.85 -7.53
N ALA A 126 4.85 -11.84 -6.72
CA ALA A 126 5.43 -11.56 -5.40
C ALA A 126 6.67 -10.67 -5.49
N ASP A 127 7.43 -10.74 -6.57
CA ASP A 127 8.61 -9.90 -6.77
C ASP A 127 8.24 -8.41 -6.86
N ARG A 128 7.10 -8.09 -7.46
CA ARG A 128 6.61 -6.71 -7.52
C ARG A 128 6.23 -6.20 -6.14
N LEU A 129 5.63 -7.06 -5.31
CA LEU A 129 5.31 -6.71 -3.93
C LEU A 129 6.57 -6.52 -3.11
N ARG A 130 7.57 -7.39 -3.32
CA ARG A 130 8.85 -7.31 -2.63
C ARG A 130 9.60 -6.02 -2.99
N ALA A 131 9.49 -5.56 -4.24
CA ALA A 131 10.11 -4.30 -4.65
C ALA A 131 9.59 -3.12 -3.84
N SER A 132 8.28 -3.08 -3.56
CA SER A 132 7.69 -2.05 -2.68
C SER A 132 8.14 -2.22 -1.23
N LEU A 133 8.21 -3.46 -0.74
CA LEU A 133 8.72 -3.73 0.61
C LEU A 133 10.18 -3.28 0.77
N ASP A 134 11.01 -3.50 -0.23
CA ASP A 134 12.41 -3.11 -0.20
C ASP A 134 12.57 -1.59 -0.18
N ARG A 135 11.78 -0.87 -0.97
CA ARG A 135 11.79 0.59 -0.95
C ARG A 135 11.23 1.15 0.35
N LEU A 136 10.17 0.54 0.87
CA LEU A 136 9.60 0.92 2.16
C LEU A 136 10.63 0.74 3.29
N ALA A 137 11.37 -0.37 3.27
CA ALA A 137 12.44 -0.63 4.22
C ALA A 137 13.55 0.43 4.12
N ALA A 138 13.96 0.78 2.91
CA ALA A 138 14.98 1.80 2.71
C ALA A 138 14.58 3.15 3.31
N LEU A 139 13.31 3.55 3.14
CA LEU A 139 12.78 4.78 3.72
C LEU A 139 12.70 4.71 5.24
N ALA A 140 12.16 3.60 5.77
CA ALA A 140 11.92 3.47 7.21
C ALA A 140 13.21 3.29 8.00
N GLU A 141 14.23 2.66 7.40
CA GLU A 141 15.53 2.42 8.03
C GLU A 141 16.50 3.57 7.85
N GLU A 142 16.12 4.60 7.09
CA GLU A 142 16.97 5.75 6.86
C GLU A 142 17.26 6.45 8.18
N PRO A 143 18.55 6.71 8.52
CA PRO A 143 18.88 7.38 9.77
C PRO A 143 18.26 8.77 9.81
N SER A 144 17.66 9.12 10.96
CA SER A 144 17.22 10.48 11.18
C SER A 144 18.42 11.41 11.09
N LEU A 145 18.35 12.43 10.24
CA LEU A 145 19.38 13.43 10.16
C LEU A 145 19.44 14.15 11.51
N PRO A 146 20.66 14.36 12.06
CA PRO A 146 20.78 15.18 13.26
C PRO A 146 20.22 16.56 12.95
N GLY A 147 19.25 16.93 13.71
CA GLY A 147 18.36 18.06 13.54
C GLY A 147 18.94 19.40 13.37
#